data_00c3e0ed575b62922f0dd2b4264d91c1
#
_entry.id   00c3e0ed575b62922f0dd2b4264d91c1
#
_cell.length_a   1.000
_cell.length_b   1.000
_cell.length_c   1.000
_cell.angle_alpha   90.00
_cell.angle_beta   90.00
_cell.angle_gamma   90.00
#
_symmetry.space_group_name_H-M   'P 1'
#
loop_
_entity.id
_entity.type
_entity.pdbx_description
1 polymer ?
#
loop_
_entity_poly.entity_id
_entity_poly.type
_entity_poly.pdbx_seq_one_letter_code
_entity_poly.pdbx_strand_id
1 'polypeptide(L)'
;MSRTPDLREIPDIPPEIQQAALNGDLVLFVGAGVSMLVELPSWSGLAWSVLNDLRKKGYINYSEIEQLKPLDPKKQLSIAELIAEENGFTLELARHFTAEEGDKGIYKFLNKIGCACVTTNYDELLSPLFYQTSDGSATAAPVNRVSQKNDFYAGLLNTPGTVVHLHGSVGQPETMVVTTKHYLAHYDDEMVQHFLNELFEKKTVLFIGYSLEEAEILEHILRRGGVKNTKVKKRFALQAFFLSQAPLYRKLHDYYQKSFGVHLIGFVRDHNDFFQLEVIAKTWAEQIEVRPPALTEDLEYMDEVLD
;
A
#
# COMPACT_ATOMS: atom_id res chain seq x y z
N MET A 1 -20.37 1.85 -25.26
CA MET A 1 -19.90 0.45 -25.20
C MET A 1 -18.66 0.42 -24.32
N SER A 2 -18.71 -0.20 -23.15
CA SER A 2 -17.53 -0.41 -22.31
C SER A 2 -16.57 -1.32 -23.09
N ARG A 3 -15.35 -0.84 -23.37
CA ARG A 3 -14.31 -1.69 -23.97
C ARG A 3 -14.07 -2.86 -23.02
N THR A 4 -14.07 -4.08 -23.54
CA THR A 4 -13.67 -5.28 -22.77
C THR A 4 -12.26 -5.05 -22.23
N PRO A 5 -12.01 -5.23 -20.93
CA PRO A 5 -10.67 -5.07 -20.37
C PRO A 5 -9.71 -6.05 -21.03
N ASP A 6 -8.56 -5.55 -21.46
CA ASP A 6 -7.55 -6.30 -22.22
C ASP A 6 -6.26 -6.41 -21.38
N LEU A 7 -5.60 -7.56 -21.47
CA LEU A 7 -4.29 -7.79 -20.84
C LEU A 7 -3.17 -7.30 -21.74
N ARG A 8 -2.28 -6.47 -21.21
CA ARG A 8 -1.08 -5.97 -21.91
C ARG A 8 0.15 -6.16 -21.04
N GLU A 9 1.32 -6.22 -21.64
CA GLU A 9 2.59 -6.25 -20.89
C GLU A 9 2.76 -4.94 -20.11
N ILE A 10 2.53 -3.80 -20.73
CA ILE A 10 2.50 -2.48 -20.10
C ILE A 10 1.12 -1.88 -20.40
N PRO A 11 0.21 -1.84 -19.42
CA PRO A 11 -1.10 -1.22 -19.61
C PRO A 11 -0.98 0.29 -19.71
N ASP A 12 -1.91 0.90 -20.47
CA ASP A 12 -2.04 2.35 -20.53
C ASP A 12 -2.46 2.90 -19.15
N ILE A 13 -2.01 4.10 -18.82
CA ILE A 13 -2.43 4.80 -17.60
C ILE A 13 -3.87 5.29 -17.82
N PRO A 14 -4.84 4.91 -16.96
CA PRO A 14 -6.17 5.47 -17.01
C PRO A 14 -6.17 7.01 -16.92
N PRO A 15 -6.97 7.70 -17.74
CA PRO A 15 -7.04 9.16 -17.70
C PRO A 15 -7.41 9.72 -16.31
N GLU A 16 -8.20 8.97 -15.54
CA GLU A 16 -8.60 9.34 -14.20
C GLU A 16 -7.40 9.38 -13.22
N ILE A 17 -6.40 8.50 -13.40
CA ILE A 17 -5.15 8.52 -12.61
C ILE A 17 -4.32 9.74 -12.99
N GLN A 18 -4.16 10.04 -14.29
CA GLN A 18 -3.41 11.21 -14.74
C GLN A 18 -4.06 12.50 -14.25
N GLN A 19 -5.38 12.61 -14.35
CA GLN A 19 -6.11 13.78 -13.86
C GLN A 19 -5.97 13.93 -12.35
N ALA A 20 -6.07 12.84 -11.59
CA ALA A 20 -5.89 12.87 -10.14
C ALA A 20 -4.48 13.30 -9.74
N ALA A 21 -3.46 12.87 -10.49
CA ALA A 21 -2.07 13.30 -10.24
C ALA A 21 -1.91 14.82 -10.45
N LEU A 22 -2.47 15.36 -11.54
CA LEU A 22 -2.46 16.80 -11.82
C LEU A 22 -3.24 17.63 -10.79
N ASN A 23 -4.26 17.06 -10.17
CA ASN A 23 -5.07 17.74 -9.14
C ASN A 23 -4.50 17.54 -7.72
N GLY A 24 -3.42 16.77 -7.52
CA GLY A 24 -2.90 16.42 -6.19
C GLY A 24 -3.80 15.45 -5.40
N ASP A 25 -4.65 14.71 -6.10
CA ASP A 25 -5.60 13.74 -5.51
C ASP A 25 -5.16 12.28 -5.65
N LEU A 26 -4.04 12.03 -6.33
CA LEU A 26 -3.50 10.68 -6.47
C LEU A 26 -2.79 10.23 -5.20
N VAL A 27 -3.14 9.04 -4.72
CA VAL A 27 -2.45 8.35 -3.64
C VAL A 27 -2.05 6.95 -4.11
N LEU A 28 -0.78 6.59 -3.93
CA LEU A 28 -0.32 5.22 -4.11
C LEU A 28 -0.61 4.41 -2.84
N PHE A 29 -1.29 3.28 -3.00
CA PHE A 29 -1.45 2.30 -1.93
C PHE A 29 -0.54 1.11 -2.22
N VAL A 30 0.56 1.01 -1.44
CA VAL A 30 1.64 0.05 -1.73
C VAL A 30 1.55 -1.14 -0.80
N GLY A 31 1.54 -2.34 -1.37
CA GLY A 31 1.49 -3.60 -0.63
C GLY A 31 2.77 -4.42 -0.72
N ALA A 32 2.80 -5.54 0.00
CA ALA A 32 3.95 -6.41 0.19
C ALA A 32 4.55 -6.97 -1.11
N GLY A 33 3.77 -7.04 -2.20
CA GLY A 33 4.28 -7.45 -3.51
C GLY A 33 5.39 -6.55 -4.04
N VAL A 34 5.44 -5.27 -3.62
CA VAL A 34 6.56 -4.36 -3.96
C VAL A 34 7.81 -4.73 -3.15
N SER A 35 7.66 -4.95 -1.84
CA SER A 35 8.78 -5.35 -0.96
C SER A 35 9.39 -6.68 -1.38
N MET A 36 8.57 -7.63 -1.84
CA MET A 36 9.03 -8.94 -2.32
C MET A 36 9.92 -8.84 -3.57
N LEU A 37 9.75 -7.82 -4.42
CA LEU A 37 10.62 -7.59 -5.58
C LEU A 37 12.03 -7.12 -5.20
N VAL A 38 12.23 -6.69 -3.96
CA VAL A 38 13.53 -6.34 -3.38
C VAL A 38 13.93 -7.30 -2.27
N GLU A 39 13.45 -8.55 -2.36
CA GLU A 39 13.80 -9.69 -1.51
C GLU A 39 13.40 -9.56 -0.03
N LEU A 40 12.52 -8.62 0.30
CA LEU A 40 11.93 -8.55 1.64
C LEU A 40 10.83 -9.62 1.81
N PRO A 41 10.59 -10.08 3.05
CA PRO A 41 9.68 -11.19 3.30
C PRO A 41 8.22 -10.83 2.97
N SER A 42 7.49 -11.81 2.42
CA SER A 42 6.03 -11.79 2.44
C SER A 42 5.51 -12.01 3.87
N TRP A 43 4.21 -11.82 4.10
CA TRP A 43 3.55 -12.17 5.36
C TRP A 43 3.85 -13.61 5.81
N SER A 44 3.67 -14.58 4.92
CA SER A 44 3.97 -15.99 5.21
C SER A 44 5.47 -16.20 5.46
N GLY A 45 6.33 -15.48 4.73
CA GLY A 45 7.78 -15.52 4.92
C GLY A 45 8.19 -14.99 6.30
N LEU A 46 7.60 -13.86 6.73
CA LEU A 46 7.83 -13.32 8.05
C LEU A 46 7.41 -14.30 9.15
N ALA A 47 6.16 -14.79 9.09
CA ALA A 47 5.65 -15.74 10.08
C ALA A 47 6.50 -17.01 10.17
N TRP A 48 6.89 -17.54 9.01
CA TRP A 48 7.79 -18.70 8.94
C TRP A 48 9.16 -18.42 9.57
N SER A 49 9.76 -17.26 9.30
CA SER A 49 11.05 -16.86 9.87
C SER A 49 10.98 -16.75 11.38
N VAL A 50 9.92 -16.12 11.91
CA VAL A 50 9.70 -15.97 13.36
C VAL A 50 9.53 -17.33 14.04
N LEU A 51 8.71 -18.23 13.49
CA LEU A 51 8.53 -19.58 14.03
C LEU A 51 9.84 -20.38 14.02
N ASN A 52 10.66 -20.25 12.97
CA ASN A 52 11.98 -20.89 12.92
C ASN A 52 12.94 -20.31 13.96
N ASP A 53 12.88 -19.04 14.25
CA ASP A 53 13.70 -18.44 15.31
C ASP A 53 13.30 -18.95 16.70
N LEU A 54 11.99 -19.10 16.97
CA LEU A 54 11.50 -19.74 18.19
C LEU A 54 11.99 -21.18 18.31
N ARG A 55 11.97 -21.93 17.19
CA ARG A 55 12.50 -23.29 17.16
C ARG A 55 14.00 -23.35 17.43
N LYS A 56 14.79 -22.46 16.82
CA LYS A 56 16.24 -22.40 17.04
C LYS A 56 16.58 -22.09 18.52
N LYS A 57 15.74 -21.30 19.16
CA LYS A 57 15.84 -20.98 20.60
C LYS A 57 15.29 -22.08 21.52
N GLY A 58 14.65 -23.12 20.97
CA GLY A 58 14.11 -24.26 21.72
C GLY A 58 12.73 -24.04 22.34
N TYR A 59 12.03 -22.96 22.01
CA TYR A 59 10.70 -22.69 22.53
C TYR A 59 9.59 -23.52 21.87
N ILE A 60 9.78 -23.94 20.62
CA ILE A 60 8.92 -24.86 19.90
C ILE A 60 9.77 -25.90 19.16
N ASN A 61 9.17 -27.06 18.88
CA ASN A 61 9.82 -28.13 18.12
C ASN A 61 9.33 -28.16 16.66
N TYR A 62 9.95 -29.02 15.84
CA TYR A 62 9.60 -29.14 14.42
C TYR A 62 8.16 -29.60 14.19
N SER A 63 7.65 -30.54 15.02
CA SER A 63 6.30 -31.06 14.88
C SER A 63 5.24 -29.97 15.15
N GLU A 64 5.52 -29.08 16.09
CA GLU A 64 4.66 -27.93 16.40
C GLU A 64 4.64 -26.93 15.23
N ILE A 65 5.80 -26.65 14.63
CA ILE A 65 5.85 -25.79 13.41
C ILE A 65 4.98 -26.37 12.29
N GLU A 66 5.09 -27.67 12.01
CA GLU A 66 4.28 -28.30 10.94
C GLU A 66 2.77 -28.22 11.23
N GLN A 67 2.37 -28.19 12.49
CA GLN A 67 0.97 -27.99 12.89
C GLN A 67 0.53 -26.51 12.76
N LEU A 68 1.44 -25.57 12.96
CA LEU A 68 1.16 -24.15 12.84
C LEU A 68 1.18 -23.66 11.38
N LYS A 69 1.94 -24.31 10.51
CA LYS A 69 2.14 -23.94 9.12
C LYS A 69 0.87 -23.75 8.28
N PRO A 70 -0.22 -24.54 8.45
CA PRO A 70 -1.47 -24.34 7.73
C PRO A 70 -2.30 -23.15 8.22
N LEU A 71 -1.95 -22.56 9.36
CA LEU A 71 -2.68 -21.42 9.91
C LEU A 71 -2.34 -20.15 9.11
N ASP A 72 -3.28 -19.21 9.14
CA ASP A 72 -3.07 -17.87 8.63
C ASP A 72 -1.85 -17.19 9.30
N PRO A 73 -1.01 -16.42 8.58
CA PRO A 73 0.16 -15.76 9.15
C PRO A 73 -0.10 -14.90 10.38
N LYS A 74 -1.25 -14.18 10.46
CA LYS A 74 -1.63 -13.40 11.64
C LYS A 74 -1.79 -14.30 12.86
N LYS A 75 -2.37 -15.49 12.70
CA LYS A 75 -2.50 -16.48 13.79
C LYS A 75 -1.16 -17.06 14.18
N GLN A 76 -0.30 -17.37 13.20
CA GLN A 76 1.06 -17.85 13.47
C GLN A 76 1.85 -16.83 14.31
N LEU A 77 1.80 -15.55 13.93
CA LEU A 77 2.47 -14.46 14.65
C LEU A 77 1.84 -14.20 16.02
N SER A 78 0.51 -14.35 16.14
CA SER A 78 -0.16 -14.25 17.45
C SER A 78 0.30 -15.35 18.43
N ILE A 79 0.46 -16.58 17.93
CA ILE A 79 0.97 -17.69 18.74
C ILE A 79 2.44 -17.44 19.10
N ALA A 80 3.25 -16.94 18.16
CA ALA A 80 4.64 -16.59 18.43
C ALA A 80 4.77 -15.50 19.49
N GLU A 81 3.90 -14.49 19.48
CA GLU A 81 3.86 -13.44 20.49
C GLU A 81 3.51 -14.00 21.87
N LEU A 82 2.49 -14.86 21.97
CA LEU A 82 2.13 -15.53 23.23
C LEU A 82 3.30 -16.34 23.80
N ILE A 83 4.00 -17.09 22.96
CA ILE A 83 5.20 -17.85 23.38
C ILE A 83 6.29 -16.92 23.89
N ALA A 84 6.49 -15.78 23.24
CA ALA A 84 7.47 -14.79 23.67
C ALA A 84 7.10 -14.17 25.02
N GLU A 85 5.83 -13.79 25.20
CA GLU A 85 5.31 -13.26 26.47
C GLU A 85 5.46 -14.26 27.61
N GLU A 86 5.07 -15.54 27.42
CA GLU A 86 5.20 -16.61 28.41
C GLU A 86 6.65 -16.87 28.84
N ASN A 87 7.61 -16.60 27.96
CA ASN A 87 9.03 -16.80 28.21
C ASN A 87 9.79 -15.50 28.51
N GLY A 88 9.09 -14.37 28.66
CA GLY A 88 9.64 -13.10 29.12
C GLY A 88 10.57 -12.39 28.15
N PHE A 89 10.32 -12.53 26.84
CA PHE A 89 11.06 -11.80 25.80
C PHE A 89 10.10 -11.18 24.76
N THR A 90 10.61 -10.29 23.92
CA THR A 90 9.88 -9.64 22.82
C THR A 90 10.36 -10.17 21.48
N LEU A 91 9.45 -10.28 20.50
CA LEU A 91 9.81 -10.65 19.14
C LEU A 91 10.54 -9.49 18.45
N GLU A 92 11.70 -9.76 17.88
CA GLU A 92 12.49 -8.78 17.13
C GLU A 92 12.10 -8.81 15.64
N LEU A 93 10.90 -8.34 15.30
CA LEU A 93 10.35 -8.44 13.95
C LEU A 93 11.12 -7.56 12.94
N ALA A 94 11.57 -6.39 13.36
CA ALA A 94 12.25 -5.43 12.50
C ALA A 94 13.50 -6.01 11.79
N ARG A 95 14.21 -6.94 12.42
CA ARG A 95 15.41 -7.57 11.86
C ARG A 95 15.15 -8.37 10.57
N HIS A 96 13.92 -8.77 10.32
CA HIS A 96 13.55 -9.51 9.11
C HIS A 96 13.34 -8.61 7.88
N PHE A 97 13.37 -7.30 8.05
CA PHE A 97 13.15 -6.28 7.02
C PHE A 97 14.42 -5.48 6.67
N THR A 98 15.59 -6.02 6.96
CA THR A 98 16.86 -5.38 6.56
C THR A 98 17.04 -5.59 5.05
N ALA A 99 16.90 -4.50 4.28
CA ALA A 99 17.27 -4.49 2.87
C ALA A 99 18.77 -4.22 2.73
N GLU A 100 19.44 -4.89 1.79
CA GLU A 100 20.81 -4.54 1.42
C GLU A 100 20.91 -3.11 0.91
N GLU A 101 22.02 -2.43 1.16
CA GLU A 101 22.31 -1.12 0.57
C GLU A 101 22.51 -1.27 -0.93
N GLY A 102 21.73 -0.56 -1.76
CA GLY A 102 21.85 -0.63 -3.21
C GLY A 102 20.70 -0.03 -3.98
N ASP A 103 20.61 -0.35 -5.26
CA ASP A 103 19.51 0.05 -6.12
C ASP A 103 18.23 -0.60 -5.61
N LYS A 104 17.29 0.25 -5.20
CA LYS A 104 16.06 -0.19 -4.54
C LYS A 104 14.97 -0.62 -5.54
N GLY A 105 15.36 -1.04 -6.74
CA GLY A 105 14.49 -1.61 -7.74
C GLY A 105 13.24 -0.75 -7.99
N ILE A 106 12.07 -1.36 -7.89
CA ILE A 106 10.77 -0.71 -8.12
C ILE A 106 10.54 0.54 -7.26
N TYR A 107 11.08 0.61 -6.03
CA TYR A 107 10.92 1.78 -5.14
C TYR A 107 11.48 3.06 -5.75
N LYS A 108 12.58 2.99 -6.52
CA LYS A 108 13.14 4.12 -7.25
C LYS A 108 12.10 4.79 -8.17
N PHE A 109 11.28 3.98 -8.83
CA PHE A 109 10.28 4.47 -9.76
C PHE A 109 9.02 4.96 -9.03
N LEU A 110 8.58 4.26 -8.00
CA LEU A 110 7.46 4.71 -7.17
C LEU A 110 7.78 6.04 -6.47
N ASN A 111 9.00 6.17 -5.94
CA ASN A 111 9.47 7.39 -5.30
C ASN A 111 9.54 8.58 -6.29
N LYS A 112 9.86 8.32 -7.57
CA LYS A 112 9.87 9.35 -8.62
C LYS A 112 8.49 9.93 -8.93
N ILE A 113 7.40 9.19 -8.72
CA ILE A 113 6.04 9.69 -8.91
C ILE A 113 5.75 10.86 -7.94
N GLY A 114 6.24 10.79 -6.69
CA GLY A 114 6.25 11.93 -5.78
C GLY A 114 4.93 12.26 -5.08
N CYS A 115 3.83 11.53 -5.33
CA CYS A 115 2.56 11.74 -4.63
C CYS A 115 2.59 11.19 -3.19
N ALA A 116 1.53 11.45 -2.41
CA ALA A 116 1.34 10.83 -1.11
C ALA A 116 1.19 9.31 -1.26
N CYS A 117 1.78 8.56 -0.33
CA CYS A 117 1.74 7.10 -0.29
C CYS A 117 1.11 6.61 1.01
N VAL A 118 0.30 5.57 0.91
CA VAL A 118 -0.16 4.76 2.04
C VAL A 118 0.39 3.35 1.83
N THR A 119 0.86 2.71 2.88
CA THR A 119 1.40 1.35 2.77
C THR A 119 1.04 0.51 3.98
N THR A 120 0.83 -0.78 3.75
CA THR A 120 0.76 -1.81 4.79
C THR A 120 2.12 -2.48 5.04
N ASN A 121 3.15 -2.10 4.26
CA ASN A 121 4.51 -2.61 4.42
C ASN A 121 5.19 -1.98 5.63
N TYR A 122 6.04 -2.75 6.29
CA TYR A 122 6.82 -2.28 7.44
C TYR A 122 8.15 -1.65 7.07
N ASP A 123 8.68 -1.94 5.86
CA ASP A 123 9.93 -1.35 5.39
C ASP A 123 9.79 0.16 5.11
N GLU A 124 10.90 0.89 5.17
CA GLU A 124 10.95 2.35 4.97
C GLU A 124 11.55 2.74 3.61
N LEU A 125 11.43 1.88 2.59
CA LEU A 125 11.99 2.10 1.26
C LEU A 125 11.18 3.11 0.43
N LEU A 126 9.89 3.32 0.75
CA LEU A 126 9.12 4.42 0.17
C LEU A 126 9.68 5.75 0.64
N SER A 127 10.10 6.57 -0.32
CA SER A 127 10.71 7.88 -0.09
C SER A 127 10.35 8.81 -1.24
N PRO A 128 9.04 9.16 -1.39
CA PRO A 128 8.56 9.93 -2.53
C PRO A 128 9.34 11.22 -2.72
N LEU A 129 9.87 11.45 -3.92
CA LEU A 129 10.63 12.63 -4.26
C LEU A 129 9.67 13.76 -4.61
N PHE A 130 9.57 14.73 -3.75
CA PHE A 130 8.81 15.94 -4.00
C PHE A 130 9.75 17.14 -4.00
N TYR A 131 9.70 17.96 -5.07
CA TYR A 131 10.54 19.14 -5.20
C TYR A 131 9.74 20.39 -4.90
N GLN A 132 10.15 21.11 -3.88
CA GLN A 132 9.63 22.44 -3.59
C GLN A 132 10.45 23.48 -4.37
N THR A 133 9.76 24.39 -5.06
CA THR A 133 10.41 25.48 -5.78
C THR A 133 10.37 26.71 -4.88
N SER A 134 11.52 27.12 -4.36
CA SER A 134 11.70 28.39 -3.71
C SER A 134 12.79 29.19 -4.43
N ASP A 135 12.51 30.45 -4.74
CA ASP A 135 13.45 31.39 -5.35
C ASP A 135 14.12 30.89 -6.65
N GLY A 136 13.41 30.07 -7.44
CA GLY A 136 13.87 29.53 -8.71
C GLY A 136 14.80 28.31 -8.60
N SER A 137 15.06 27.80 -7.40
CA SER A 137 15.77 26.54 -7.20
C SER A 137 14.79 25.45 -6.69
N ALA A 138 14.84 24.26 -7.30
CA ALA A 138 14.09 23.11 -6.85
C ALA A 138 14.91 22.32 -5.82
N THR A 139 14.43 22.23 -4.60
CA THR A 139 15.03 21.42 -3.53
C THR A 139 14.11 20.25 -3.17
N ALA A 140 14.70 19.06 -2.95
CA ALA A 140 13.93 17.92 -2.49
C ALA A 140 13.40 18.18 -1.06
N ALA A 141 12.10 18.07 -0.88
CA ALA A 141 11.51 18.15 0.44
C ALA A 141 11.82 16.88 1.25
N PRO A 142 12.02 16.98 2.57
CA PRO A 142 12.18 15.81 3.43
C PRO A 142 10.91 14.97 3.39
N VAL A 143 11.08 13.63 3.40
CA VAL A 143 9.95 12.71 3.44
C VAL A 143 9.27 12.78 4.80
N ASN A 144 7.97 12.96 4.79
CA ASN A 144 7.14 12.92 5.99
C ASN A 144 6.62 11.49 6.21
N ARG A 145 7.21 10.74 7.17
CA ARG A 145 6.77 9.39 7.53
C ARG A 145 5.88 9.43 8.78
N VAL A 146 4.72 8.79 8.68
CA VAL A 146 3.75 8.70 9.77
C VAL A 146 3.39 7.24 10.00
N SER A 147 3.67 6.71 11.18
CA SER A 147 3.39 5.32 11.59
C SER A 147 2.50 5.25 12.83
N GLN A 148 2.43 6.32 13.62
CA GLN A 148 1.58 6.38 14.81
C GLN A 148 0.13 6.65 14.40
N LYS A 149 -0.80 5.77 14.78
CA LYS A 149 -2.22 5.92 14.42
C LYS A 149 -2.86 7.23 14.91
N ASN A 150 -2.39 7.76 16.05
CA ASN A 150 -2.88 9.01 16.60
C ASN A 150 -2.52 10.24 15.74
N ASP A 151 -1.56 10.08 14.83
CA ASP A 151 -1.13 11.12 13.90
C ASP A 151 -1.79 10.98 12.52
N PHE A 152 -2.72 10.04 12.35
CA PHE A 152 -3.44 9.86 11.09
C PHE A 152 -4.53 10.92 10.93
N TYR A 153 -4.38 11.80 9.96
CA TYR A 153 -5.38 12.81 9.60
C TYR A 153 -5.43 13.04 8.07
N ALA A 154 -6.54 13.54 7.60
CA ALA A 154 -6.84 13.70 6.17
C ALA A 154 -5.82 14.55 5.41
N GLY A 155 -5.26 15.57 6.03
CA GLY A 155 -4.27 16.46 5.43
C GLY A 155 -3.00 15.77 4.95
N LEU A 156 -2.64 14.63 5.54
CA LEU A 156 -1.51 13.81 5.09
C LEU A 156 -1.66 13.37 3.63
N LEU A 157 -2.89 13.11 3.20
CA LEU A 157 -3.23 12.67 1.84
C LEU A 157 -3.12 13.80 0.79
N ASN A 158 -3.03 15.06 1.24
CA ASN A 158 -2.88 16.24 0.40
C ASN A 158 -1.43 16.71 0.30
N THR A 159 -0.53 16.10 1.07
CA THR A 159 0.87 16.51 1.15
C THR A 159 1.75 15.57 0.33
N PRO A 160 2.22 15.97 -0.86
CA PRO A 160 3.19 15.18 -1.63
C PRO A 160 4.43 14.87 -0.80
N GLY A 161 5.05 13.72 -1.02
CA GLY A 161 6.20 13.30 -0.21
C GLY A 161 5.83 12.66 1.14
N THR A 162 4.55 12.57 1.49
CA THR A 162 4.11 11.88 2.71
C THR A 162 3.99 10.36 2.49
N VAL A 163 4.44 9.60 3.49
CA VAL A 163 4.24 8.14 3.57
C VAL A 163 3.53 7.80 4.88
N VAL A 164 2.32 7.25 4.77
CA VAL A 164 1.58 6.73 5.91
C VAL A 164 1.75 5.22 5.97
N HIS A 165 2.44 4.74 7.00
CA HIS A 165 2.57 3.32 7.30
C HIS A 165 1.35 2.87 8.11
N LEU A 166 0.32 2.41 7.40
CA LEU A 166 -0.97 2.05 8.02
C LEU A 166 -0.82 0.96 9.10
N HIS A 167 0.11 0.04 8.91
CA HIS A 167 0.39 -1.03 9.87
C HIS A 167 1.67 -0.79 10.69
N GLY A 168 2.13 0.44 10.77
CA GLY A 168 3.39 0.76 11.45
C GLY A 168 4.63 0.49 10.61
N SER A 169 5.82 0.77 11.16
CA SER A 169 7.10 0.63 10.46
C SER A 169 8.18 0.00 11.33
N VAL A 170 9.23 -0.51 10.68
CA VAL A 170 10.41 -1.05 11.36
C VAL A 170 11.21 0.03 12.09
N GLY A 171 11.12 1.29 11.69
CA GLY A 171 11.72 2.43 12.38
C GLY A 171 11.04 2.75 13.71
N GLN A 172 9.78 2.30 13.88
CA GLN A 172 8.99 2.42 15.11
C GLN A 172 8.31 1.07 15.40
N PRO A 173 9.04 0.04 15.86
CA PRO A 173 8.54 -1.33 16.00
C PRO A 173 7.29 -1.48 16.88
N GLU A 174 7.10 -0.59 17.85
CA GLU A 174 5.93 -0.53 18.72
C GLU A 174 4.63 -0.18 17.98
N THR A 175 4.73 0.35 16.76
CA THR A 175 3.57 0.68 15.92
C THR A 175 3.10 -0.48 15.05
N MET A 176 3.90 -1.56 14.96
CA MET A 176 3.64 -2.67 14.02
C MET A 176 2.37 -3.45 14.36
N VAL A 177 1.45 -3.51 13.40
CA VAL A 177 0.18 -4.25 13.48
C VAL A 177 0.40 -5.65 12.90
N VAL A 178 0.63 -6.64 13.76
CA VAL A 178 1.12 -7.97 13.34
C VAL A 178 0.19 -9.11 13.72
N THR A 179 -0.38 -9.07 14.92
CA THR A 179 -1.20 -10.14 15.46
C THR A 179 -2.68 -9.90 15.24
N THR A 180 -3.49 -10.94 15.36
CA THR A 180 -4.96 -10.82 15.25
C THR A 180 -5.51 -9.76 16.20
N LYS A 181 -5.01 -9.71 17.43
CA LYS A 181 -5.39 -8.70 18.44
C LYS A 181 -5.05 -7.28 17.96
N HIS A 182 -3.83 -7.09 17.41
CA HIS A 182 -3.39 -5.79 16.88
C HIS A 182 -4.28 -5.35 15.72
N TYR A 183 -4.61 -6.25 14.79
CA TYR A 183 -5.51 -5.95 13.65
C TYR A 183 -6.89 -5.50 14.11
N LEU A 184 -7.51 -6.26 15.04
CA LEU A 184 -8.83 -5.90 15.57
C LEU A 184 -8.81 -4.51 16.23
N ALA A 185 -7.84 -4.26 17.11
CA ALA A 185 -7.73 -2.98 17.81
C ALA A 185 -7.39 -1.81 16.87
N HIS A 186 -6.64 -2.06 15.79
CA HIS A 186 -6.24 -1.04 14.82
C HIS A 186 -7.43 -0.62 13.95
N TYR A 187 -8.16 -1.57 13.36
CA TYR A 187 -9.27 -1.26 12.47
C TYR A 187 -10.58 -0.87 13.20
N ASP A 188 -10.67 -1.08 14.51
CA ASP A 188 -11.75 -0.58 15.37
C ASP A 188 -11.48 0.86 15.85
N ASP A 189 -10.27 1.37 15.66
CA ASP A 189 -9.86 2.71 16.06
C ASP A 189 -10.49 3.80 15.19
N GLU A 190 -11.09 4.82 15.81
CA GLU A 190 -11.82 5.89 15.11
C GLU A 190 -10.91 6.73 14.21
N MET A 191 -9.64 6.97 14.59
CA MET A 191 -8.70 7.74 13.77
C MET A 191 -8.34 6.99 12.50
N VAL A 192 -8.09 5.68 12.60
CA VAL A 192 -7.83 4.81 11.47
C VAL A 192 -9.04 4.74 10.54
N GLN A 193 -10.23 4.55 11.09
CA GLN A 193 -11.48 4.53 10.32
C GLN A 193 -11.73 5.85 9.59
N HIS A 194 -11.53 6.97 10.28
CA HIS A 194 -11.68 8.29 9.67
C HIS A 194 -10.68 8.52 8.54
N PHE A 195 -9.40 8.20 8.76
CA PHE A 195 -8.36 8.30 7.75
C PHE A 195 -8.67 7.45 6.50
N LEU A 196 -9.09 6.20 6.68
CA LEU A 196 -9.47 5.32 5.57
C LEU A 196 -10.72 5.83 4.82
N ASN A 197 -11.68 6.45 5.52
CA ASN A 197 -12.81 7.11 4.87
C ASN A 197 -12.36 8.24 3.95
N GLU A 198 -11.51 9.14 4.45
CA GLU A 198 -10.97 10.25 3.66
C GLU A 198 -10.19 9.73 2.44
N LEU A 199 -9.37 8.69 2.64
CA LEU A 199 -8.62 8.05 1.57
C LEU A 199 -9.55 7.51 0.47
N PHE A 200 -10.52 6.68 0.82
CA PHE A 200 -11.31 5.96 -0.18
C PHE A 200 -12.50 6.74 -0.73
N GLU A 201 -12.98 7.76 -0.05
CA GLU A 201 -14.07 8.61 -0.56
C GLU A 201 -13.57 9.80 -1.36
N LYS A 202 -12.45 10.42 -0.93
CA LYS A 202 -12.00 11.69 -1.51
C LYS A 202 -10.86 11.53 -2.52
N LYS A 203 -9.95 10.56 -2.31
CA LYS A 203 -8.77 10.38 -3.15
C LYS A 203 -8.95 9.37 -4.27
N THR A 204 -8.15 9.51 -5.32
CA THR A 204 -7.96 8.48 -6.34
C THR A 204 -6.82 7.58 -5.88
N VAL A 205 -7.14 6.32 -5.60
CA VAL A 205 -6.19 5.36 -5.03
C VAL A 205 -5.73 4.37 -6.10
N LEU A 206 -4.42 4.25 -6.25
CA LEU A 206 -3.78 3.24 -7.09
C LEU A 206 -3.09 2.19 -6.21
N PHE A 207 -3.65 1.00 -6.15
CA PHE A 207 -3.04 -0.15 -5.47
C PHE A 207 -1.94 -0.76 -6.33
N ILE A 208 -0.73 -0.88 -5.75
CA ILE A 208 0.46 -1.45 -6.41
C ILE A 208 1.08 -2.51 -5.49
N GLY A 209 1.29 -3.73 -6.02
CA GLY A 209 1.82 -4.85 -5.24
C GLY A 209 0.91 -5.27 -4.09
N TYR A 210 -0.37 -4.95 -4.16
CA TYR A 210 -1.39 -5.25 -3.16
C TYR A 210 -2.37 -6.29 -3.71
N SER A 211 -2.52 -7.43 -3.00
CA SER A 211 -3.32 -8.56 -3.52
C SER A 211 -4.84 -8.35 -3.49
N LEU A 212 -5.33 -7.33 -2.79
CA LEU A 212 -6.76 -7.13 -2.48
C LEU A 212 -7.37 -8.30 -1.67
N GLU A 213 -6.56 -9.02 -0.90
CA GLU A 213 -7.01 -10.14 -0.06
C GLU A 213 -7.21 -9.74 1.41
N GLU A 214 -6.75 -8.56 1.80
CA GLU A 214 -6.90 -8.03 3.15
C GLU A 214 -8.37 -7.66 3.39
N ALA A 215 -9.05 -8.51 4.15
CA ALA A 215 -10.49 -8.40 4.37
C ALA A 215 -10.87 -7.07 5.02
N GLU A 216 -10.04 -6.58 5.94
CA GLU A 216 -10.27 -5.36 6.70
C GLU A 216 -10.38 -4.12 5.79
N ILE A 217 -9.48 -4.00 4.80
CA ILE A 217 -9.50 -2.91 3.81
C ILE A 217 -10.71 -3.06 2.87
N LEU A 218 -10.96 -4.28 2.36
CA LEU A 218 -12.08 -4.51 1.47
C LEU A 218 -13.42 -4.31 2.18
N GLU A 219 -13.57 -4.76 3.43
CA GLU A 219 -14.76 -4.53 4.23
C GLU A 219 -14.98 -3.03 4.50
N HIS A 220 -13.92 -2.29 4.78
CA HIS A 220 -14.00 -0.84 4.96
C HIS A 220 -14.52 -0.17 3.68
N ILE A 221 -13.99 -0.54 2.50
CA ILE A 221 -14.46 -0.04 1.20
C ILE A 221 -15.95 -0.40 0.99
N LEU A 222 -16.38 -1.62 1.34
CA LEU A 222 -17.78 -2.06 1.20
C LEU A 222 -18.73 -1.30 2.11
N ARG A 223 -18.41 -1.18 3.40
CA ARG A 223 -19.29 -0.60 4.41
C ARG A 223 -19.56 0.88 4.16
N ARG A 224 -18.56 1.61 3.72
CA ARG A 224 -18.60 3.08 3.56
C ARG A 224 -18.69 3.53 2.10
N GLY A 225 -18.02 2.80 1.21
CA GLY A 225 -17.92 3.13 -0.21
C GLY A 225 -18.85 2.30 -1.10
N GLY A 226 -19.84 1.63 -0.52
CA GLY A 226 -20.80 0.83 -1.31
C GLY A 226 -21.17 1.61 -2.55
N VAL A 227 -21.26 0.95 -3.72
CA VAL A 227 -21.48 1.47 -5.07
C VAL A 227 -22.53 2.59 -5.10
N LYS A 228 -22.26 3.70 -4.41
CA LYS A 228 -22.92 4.97 -4.70
C LYS A 228 -22.46 5.32 -6.09
N ASN A 229 -23.36 5.37 -7.02
CA ASN A 229 -23.29 5.69 -8.43
C ASN A 229 -22.41 6.92 -8.72
N THR A 230 -21.13 6.89 -8.36
CA THR A 230 -20.17 7.92 -8.73
C THR A 230 -19.74 7.61 -10.15
N LYS A 231 -20.05 8.50 -11.07
CA LYS A 231 -19.65 8.41 -12.49
C LYS A 231 -18.12 8.40 -12.68
N VAL A 232 -17.36 8.74 -11.64
CA VAL A 232 -15.90 8.85 -11.67
C VAL A 232 -15.29 7.65 -10.93
N LYS A 233 -14.40 6.96 -11.61
CA LYS A 233 -13.60 5.87 -11.05
C LYS A 233 -12.52 6.46 -10.17
N LYS A 234 -12.39 5.97 -8.93
CA LYS A 234 -11.41 6.47 -7.97
C LYS A 234 -10.48 5.40 -7.40
N ARG A 235 -10.70 4.12 -7.71
CA ARG A 235 -9.89 3.02 -7.16
C ARG A 235 -9.43 2.12 -8.27
N PHE A 236 -8.12 1.94 -8.38
CA PHE A 236 -7.46 1.17 -9.42
C PHE A 236 -6.48 0.20 -8.76
N ALA A 237 -6.31 -1.00 -9.33
CA ALA A 237 -5.35 -1.96 -8.83
C ALA A 237 -4.61 -2.65 -9.98
N LEU A 238 -3.27 -2.58 -9.94
CA LEU A 238 -2.40 -3.32 -10.84
C LEU A 238 -2.31 -4.78 -10.39
N GLN A 239 -2.70 -5.71 -11.29
CA GLN A 239 -2.73 -7.15 -11.00
C GLN A 239 -2.08 -7.95 -12.12
N ALA A 240 -1.22 -8.91 -11.74
CA ALA A 240 -0.49 -9.77 -12.66
C ALA A 240 -1.31 -10.98 -13.09
N PHE A 241 -1.32 -11.28 -14.39
CA PHE A 241 -1.97 -12.44 -14.97
C PHE A 241 -1.08 -13.08 -16.04
N PHE A 242 -1.16 -14.38 -16.21
CA PHE A 242 -0.70 -14.99 -17.45
C PHE A 242 -1.67 -14.67 -18.60
N LEU A 243 -1.18 -14.58 -19.82
CA LEU A 243 -2.03 -14.32 -20.97
C LEU A 243 -3.16 -15.35 -21.11
N SER A 244 -2.88 -16.62 -20.76
CA SER A 244 -3.87 -17.70 -20.70
C SER A 244 -4.99 -17.47 -19.70
N GLN A 245 -4.79 -16.58 -18.71
CA GLN A 245 -5.76 -16.23 -17.67
C GLN A 245 -6.67 -15.05 -18.06
N ALA A 246 -6.65 -14.57 -19.30
CA ALA A 246 -7.51 -13.46 -19.75
C ALA A 246 -9.01 -13.67 -19.44
N PRO A 247 -9.60 -14.89 -19.53
CA PRO A 247 -10.98 -15.10 -19.12
C PRO A 247 -11.22 -14.94 -17.61
N LEU A 248 -10.24 -15.33 -16.78
CA LEU A 248 -10.29 -15.14 -15.32
C LEU A 248 -10.17 -13.65 -14.97
N TYR A 249 -9.22 -12.95 -15.61
CA TYR A 249 -9.04 -11.50 -15.42
C TYR A 249 -10.35 -10.74 -15.62
N ARG A 250 -11.10 -11.04 -16.70
CA ARG A 250 -12.38 -10.36 -16.97
C ARG A 250 -13.41 -10.60 -15.86
N LYS A 251 -13.49 -11.84 -15.34
CA LYS A 251 -14.39 -12.17 -14.20
C LYS A 251 -14.00 -11.45 -12.93
N LEU A 252 -12.70 -11.41 -12.60
CA LEU A 252 -12.19 -10.71 -11.43
C LEU A 252 -12.35 -9.20 -11.56
N HIS A 253 -12.08 -8.63 -12.74
CA HIS A 253 -12.33 -7.21 -13.03
C HIS A 253 -13.81 -6.87 -12.76
N ASP A 254 -14.75 -7.65 -13.30
CA ASP A 254 -16.18 -7.44 -13.07
C ASP A 254 -16.57 -7.58 -11.60
N TYR A 255 -16.00 -8.56 -10.90
CA TYR A 255 -16.25 -8.78 -9.47
C TYR A 255 -15.78 -7.60 -8.63
N TYR A 256 -14.52 -7.19 -8.77
CA TYR A 256 -13.99 -6.07 -7.97
C TYR A 256 -14.66 -4.74 -8.31
N GLN A 257 -14.95 -4.52 -9.59
CA GLN A 257 -15.64 -3.31 -10.02
C GLN A 257 -17.06 -3.23 -9.44
N LYS A 258 -17.84 -4.32 -9.52
CA LYS A 258 -19.25 -4.33 -9.08
C LYS A 258 -19.39 -4.38 -7.57
N SER A 259 -18.48 -5.11 -6.89
CA SER A 259 -18.55 -5.30 -5.44
C SER A 259 -17.88 -4.17 -4.67
N PHE A 260 -16.76 -3.64 -5.15
CA PHE A 260 -15.92 -2.71 -4.39
C PHE A 260 -15.67 -1.38 -5.11
N GLY A 261 -16.09 -1.24 -6.35
CA GLY A 261 -15.75 -0.06 -7.17
C GLY A 261 -14.25 0.04 -7.48
N VAL A 262 -13.53 -1.09 -7.45
CA VAL A 262 -12.10 -1.17 -7.77
C VAL A 262 -11.94 -1.65 -9.20
N HIS A 263 -11.24 -0.87 -10.03
CA HIS A 263 -10.94 -1.20 -11.42
C HIS A 263 -9.59 -1.93 -11.50
N LEU A 264 -9.63 -3.23 -11.83
CA LEU A 264 -8.40 -3.97 -12.06
C LEU A 264 -7.76 -3.54 -13.38
N ILE A 265 -6.48 -3.23 -13.32
CA ILE A 265 -5.60 -3.00 -14.46
C ILE A 265 -4.71 -4.24 -14.56
N GLY A 266 -5.11 -5.17 -15.45
CA GLY A 266 -4.38 -6.42 -15.64
C GLY A 266 -3.13 -6.21 -16.48
N PHE A 267 -2.02 -6.82 -16.07
CA PHE A 267 -0.82 -6.88 -16.88
C PHE A 267 -0.34 -8.32 -17.08
N VAL A 268 0.32 -8.56 -18.22
CA VAL A 268 0.86 -9.88 -18.57
C VAL A 268 2.20 -10.10 -17.89
N ARG A 269 2.36 -11.26 -17.22
CA ARG A 269 3.59 -11.65 -16.52
C ARG A 269 4.36 -12.80 -17.18
N ASP A 270 3.98 -13.22 -18.38
CA ASP A 270 4.53 -14.40 -19.06
C ASP A 270 6.04 -14.36 -19.25
N HIS A 271 6.65 -13.19 -19.42
CA HIS A 271 8.08 -13.04 -19.71
C HIS A 271 8.91 -12.65 -18.47
N ASN A 272 8.43 -11.72 -17.67
CA ASN A 272 9.21 -11.15 -16.56
C ASN A 272 8.64 -11.53 -15.18
N ASP A 273 7.63 -12.41 -15.14
CA ASP A 273 6.90 -12.75 -13.92
C ASP A 273 6.46 -11.47 -13.15
N PHE A 274 6.60 -11.45 -11.85
CA PHE A 274 6.23 -10.28 -11.03
C PHE A 274 7.16 -9.06 -11.23
N PHE A 275 8.37 -9.24 -11.78
CA PHE A 275 9.26 -8.13 -12.16
C PHE A 275 8.67 -7.26 -13.28
N GLN A 276 7.65 -7.72 -14.00
CA GLN A 276 6.92 -6.90 -14.94
C GLN A 276 6.29 -5.67 -14.27
N LEU A 277 5.97 -5.75 -12.98
CA LEU A 277 5.46 -4.61 -12.22
C LEU A 277 6.49 -3.47 -12.11
N GLU A 278 7.78 -3.80 -12.00
CA GLU A 278 8.85 -2.80 -12.01
C GLU A 278 8.97 -2.10 -13.35
N VAL A 279 8.86 -2.84 -14.46
CA VAL A 279 8.86 -2.26 -15.83
C VAL A 279 7.68 -1.29 -16.01
N ILE A 280 6.50 -1.66 -15.51
CA ILE A 280 5.31 -0.79 -15.53
C ILE A 280 5.56 0.46 -14.69
N ALA A 281 6.03 0.29 -13.45
CA ALA A 281 6.30 1.40 -12.53
C ALA A 281 7.32 2.40 -13.14
N LYS A 282 8.36 1.90 -13.81
CA LYS A 282 9.34 2.71 -14.54
C LYS A 282 8.67 3.53 -15.62
N THR A 283 7.88 2.89 -16.49
CA THR A 283 7.21 3.53 -17.62
C THR A 283 6.19 4.58 -17.14
N TRP A 284 5.41 4.23 -16.10
CA TRP A 284 4.39 5.13 -15.56
C TRP A 284 4.99 6.33 -14.81
N ALA A 285 6.12 6.14 -14.10
CA ALA A 285 6.83 7.22 -13.42
C ALA A 285 7.40 8.29 -14.38
N GLU A 286 7.53 7.99 -15.67
CA GLU A 286 7.92 8.95 -16.71
C GLU A 286 6.74 9.74 -17.29
N GLN A 287 5.50 9.26 -17.07
CA GLN A 287 4.28 9.80 -17.67
C GLN A 287 3.33 10.44 -16.66
N ILE A 288 3.43 10.08 -15.37
CA ILE A 288 2.60 10.65 -14.31
C ILE A 288 3.26 11.93 -13.80
N GLU A 289 2.60 13.06 -13.98
CA GLU A 289 3.00 14.35 -13.43
C GLU A 289 2.14 14.68 -12.22
N VAL A 290 2.75 14.69 -11.03
CA VAL A 290 2.07 15.07 -9.79
C VAL A 290 2.24 16.56 -9.56
N ARG A 291 1.12 17.25 -9.31
CA ARG A 291 1.12 18.65 -8.85
C ARG A 291 0.62 18.71 -7.41
N PRO A 292 1.15 19.62 -6.59
CA PRO A 292 0.56 19.87 -5.29
C PRO A 292 -0.87 20.39 -5.47
N PRO A 293 -1.81 20.06 -4.55
CA PRO A 293 -3.12 20.68 -4.56
C PRO A 293 -2.94 22.20 -4.56
N ALA A 294 -3.69 22.90 -5.40
CA ALA A 294 -3.56 24.35 -5.53
C ALA A 294 -3.97 25.01 -4.20
N LEU A 295 -2.97 25.47 -3.43
CA LEU A 295 -3.18 26.33 -2.27
C LEU A 295 -3.85 27.66 -2.64
N THR A 296 -3.91 27.99 -3.92
CA THR A 296 -4.45 29.24 -4.46
C THR A 296 -5.96 29.38 -4.32
N GLU A 297 -6.72 28.31 -4.50
CA GLU A 297 -8.19 28.39 -4.41
C GLU A 297 -8.68 28.60 -2.98
N ASP A 298 -7.99 28.02 -1.98
CA ASP A 298 -8.35 28.19 -0.57
C ASP A 298 -7.96 29.58 -0.05
N LEU A 299 -6.91 30.21 -0.56
CA LEU A 299 -6.51 31.57 -0.21
C LEU A 299 -7.42 32.59 -0.86
N GLU A 300 -7.82 32.42 -2.13
CA GLU A 300 -8.79 33.29 -2.81
C GLU A 300 -10.17 33.20 -2.13
N TYR A 301 -10.60 32.01 -1.72
CA TYR A 301 -11.85 31.82 -0.97
C TYR A 301 -11.80 32.42 0.44
N MET A 302 -10.65 32.38 1.11
CA MET A 302 -10.48 33.03 2.42
C MET A 302 -10.47 34.56 2.31
N ASP A 303 -9.91 35.15 1.26
CA ASP A 303 -9.93 36.58 1.01
C ASP A 303 -11.37 37.08 0.66
N GLU A 304 -12.14 36.29 -0.12
CA GLU A 304 -13.55 36.61 -0.40
C GLU A 304 -14.48 36.51 0.83
N VAL A 305 -14.13 35.75 1.85
CA VAL A 305 -14.93 35.58 3.07
C VAL A 305 -14.54 36.60 4.15
N LEU A 306 -13.37 37.24 4.03
CA LEU A 306 -12.88 38.24 5.00
C LEU A 306 -13.09 39.69 4.56
N ASP A 307 -13.52 39.94 3.33
CA ASP A 307 -14.01 41.23 2.80
C ASP A 307 -15.56 41.29 2.90
#